data_8e79e871b49e2bcc6ce979c29050ef7e
#
_entry.id   8e79e871b49e2bcc6ce979c29050ef7e
#
_cell.length_a   1.000
_cell.length_b   1.000
_cell.length_c   1.000
_cell.angle_alpha   90.00
_cell.angle_beta   90.00
_cell.angle_gamma   90.00
#
_symmetry.space_group_name_H-M   'P 1'
#
loop_
_entity.id
_entity.type
_entity.pdbx_description
1 polymer ?
#
loop_
_entity_poly.entity_id
_entity_poly.type
_entity_poly.pdbx_seq_one_letter_code
_entity_poly.pdbx_strand_id
1 'polypeptide(L)'
;MMKKTTLYILLLMVMALGSCTRNHGDIGPWFGTWHVESITAGGTSVNYEGDYFFQFQSKVFRVSQVSDREQLVESFGTWEESNGKMTIDFPDPDVYYISVPGLEEHNEFTVTMASSREVTFTKTDITGTTFAYHLEKQP
;
A
#
# COMPACT_ATOMS: atom_id res chain seq x y z
N MET A 1 -39.40 -27.60 20.08
CA MET A 1 -39.21 -27.53 18.63
C MET A 1 -38.97 -26.13 18.09
N MET A 2 -39.66 -25.11 18.56
CA MET A 2 -39.44 -23.72 18.15
C MET A 2 -38.02 -23.20 18.51
N LYS A 3 -37.43 -23.65 19.61
CA LYS A 3 -36.11 -23.22 20.03
C LYS A 3 -34.98 -23.61 19.09
N LYS A 4 -35.08 -24.76 18.42
CA LYS A 4 -34.07 -25.22 17.43
C LYS A 4 -34.10 -24.42 16.16
N THR A 5 -35.29 -24.09 15.68
CA THR A 5 -35.46 -23.27 14.46
C THR A 5 -34.93 -21.84 14.64
N THR A 6 -35.18 -21.25 15.83
CA THR A 6 -34.67 -19.93 16.17
C THR A 6 -33.17 -19.92 16.26
N LEU A 7 -32.56 -20.99 16.78
CA LEU A 7 -31.11 -21.14 16.88
C LEU A 7 -30.46 -21.21 15.48
N TYR A 8 -31.05 -21.94 14.56
CA TYR A 8 -30.56 -22.04 13.17
C TYR A 8 -30.65 -20.71 12.45
N ILE A 9 -31.70 -19.95 12.64
CA ILE A 9 -31.85 -18.62 12.02
C ILE A 9 -30.81 -17.66 12.58
N LEU A 10 -30.54 -17.70 13.89
CA LEU A 10 -29.53 -16.87 14.53
C LEU A 10 -28.13 -17.22 14.02
N LEU A 11 -27.83 -18.50 13.86
CA LEU A 11 -26.57 -18.99 13.35
C LEU A 11 -26.34 -18.55 11.90
N LEU A 12 -27.37 -18.61 11.08
CA LEU A 12 -27.34 -18.14 9.69
C LEU A 12 -27.11 -16.63 9.61
N MET A 13 -27.72 -15.85 10.48
CA MET A 13 -27.48 -14.40 10.54
C MET A 13 -26.04 -14.06 10.92
N VAL A 14 -25.46 -14.77 11.88
CA VAL A 14 -24.05 -14.57 12.28
C VAL A 14 -23.09 -14.93 11.14
N MET A 15 -23.37 -15.98 10.38
CA MET A 15 -22.60 -16.36 9.23
C MET A 15 -22.67 -15.32 8.09
N ALA A 16 -23.86 -14.76 7.85
CA ALA A 16 -24.06 -13.72 6.85
C ALA A 16 -23.29 -12.45 7.18
N LEU A 17 -23.28 -12.04 8.45
CA LEU A 17 -22.50 -10.89 8.93
C LEU A 17 -21.00 -11.15 8.82
N GLY A 18 -20.54 -12.35 9.14
CA GLY A 18 -19.15 -12.76 9.00
C GLY A 18 -18.71 -12.77 7.53
N SER A 19 -19.58 -13.17 6.62
CA SER A 19 -19.33 -13.17 5.18
C SER A 19 -19.19 -11.75 4.62
N CYS A 20 -20.04 -10.82 5.03
CA CYS A 20 -19.93 -9.40 4.65
C CYS A 20 -18.65 -8.79 5.17
N THR A 21 -18.23 -9.10 6.38
CA THR A 21 -16.98 -8.63 6.96
C THR A 21 -15.78 -9.18 6.17
N ARG A 22 -15.85 -10.41 5.69
CA ARG A 22 -14.80 -11.01 4.87
C ARG A 22 -14.62 -10.34 3.52
N ASN A 23 -15.71 -9.94 2.87
CA ASN A 23 -15.64 -9.24 1.59
C ASN A 23 -14.97 -7.87 1.72
N HIS A 24 -15.10 -7.25 2.87
CA HIS A 24 -14.36 -6.03 3.20
C HIS A 24 -12.98 -6.32 3.77
N GLY A 25 -12.72 -7.54 4.20
CA GLY A 25 -11.45 -8.00 4.75
C GLY A 25 -10.33 -8.16 3.72
N ASP A 26 -10.66 -8.21 2.43
CA ASP A 26 -9.67 -8.19 1.34
C ASP A 26 -8.94 -6.86 1.24
N ILE A 27 -9.37 -5.89 2.01
CA ILE A 27 -8.68 -4.64 2.21
C ILE A 27 -7.28 -4.89 2.79
N GLY A 28 -7.18 -5.84 3.73
CA GLY A 28 -5.91 -6.23 4.32
C GLY A 28 -5.18 -5.12 5.07
N PRO A 29 -3.94 -5.38 5.50
CA PRO A 29 -3.15 -4.42 6.26
C PRO A 29 -2.68 -3.22 5.43
N TRP A 30 -2.67 -3.34 4.10
CA TRP A 30 -2.14 -2.31 3.20
C TRP A 30 -3.10 -1.14 2.98
N PHE A 31 -4.38 -1.36 3.17
CA PHE A 31 -5.41 -0.38 2.85
C PHE A 31 -5.25 0.89 3.68
N GLY A 32 -5.32 2.04 3.01
CA GLY A 32 -5.18 3.34 3.64
C GLY A 32 -4.01 4.14 3.07
N THR A 33 -3.59 5.14 3.82
CA THR A 33 -2.52 6.06 3.43
C THR A 33 -1.29 5.82 4.29
N TRP A 34 -0.14 5.73 3.65
CA TRP A 34 1.15 5.52 4.27
C TRP A 34 2.07 6.70 3.96
N HIS A 35 2.64 7.32 4.99
CA HIS A 35 3.63 8.36 4.83
C HIS A 35 5.03 7.75 4.66
N VAL A 36 5.76 8.20 3.66
CA VAL A 36 7.15 7.78 3.46
C VAL A 36 8.04 8.55 4.44
N GLU A 37 8.51 7.86 5.47
CA GLU A 37 9.33 8.46 6.52
C GLU A 37 10.78 8.65 6.06
N SER A 38 11.31 7.69 5.32
CA SER A 38 12.68 7.74 4.80
C SER A 38 12.85 6.83 3.61
N ILE A 39 13.85 7.15 2.79
CA ILE A 39 14.27 6.35 1.64
C ILE A 39 15.78 6.17 1.73
N THR A 40 16.24 4.94 1.55
CA THR A 40 17.67 4.65 1.42
C THR A 40 17.95 4.02 0.06
N ALA A 41 19.14 4.31 -0.49
CA ALA A 41 19.64 3.71 -1.71
C ALA A 41 21.01 3.12 -1.42
N GLY A 42 21.14 1.80 -1.55
CA GLY A 42 22.36 1.09 -1.19
C GLY A 42 22.78 1.31 0.27
N GLY A 43 21.82 1.48 1.17
CA GLY A 43 22.04 1.73 2.59
C GLY A 43 22.32 3.19 2.96
N THR A 44 22.38 4.10 1.98
CA THR A 44 22.61 5.52 2.20
C THR A 44 21.30 6.30 2.12
N SER A 45 21.08 7.22 3.06
CA SER A 45 19.87 8.06 3.04
C SER A 45 19.79 8.90 1.78
N VAL A 46 18.60 8.93 1.18
CA VAL A 46 18.30 9.75 0.02
C VAL A 46 17.55 10.99 0.48
N ASN A 47 18.03 12.15 0.07
CA ASN A 47 17.33 13.41 0.32
C ASN A 47 16.31 13.65 -0.78
N TYR A 48 15.11 14.07 -0.39
CA TYR A 48 14.04 14.43 -1.31
C TYR A 48 13.24 15.59 -0.73
N GLU A 49 12.62 16.36 -1.62
CA GLU A 49 11.82 17.52 -1.22
C GLU A 49 10.36 17.12 -0.96
N GLY A 50 9.76 17.72 0.07
CA GLY A 50 8.37 17.52 0.42
C GLY A 50 8.11 16.16 1.05
N ASP A 51 6.86 15.75 1.00
CA ASP A 51 6.38 14.51 1.57
C ASP A 51 5.79 13.61 0.50
N TYR A 52 6.11 12.32 0.57
CA TYR A 52 5.49 11.30 -0.27
C TYR A 52 4.52 10.46 0.56
N PHE A 53 3.40 10.13 -0.09
CA PHE A 53 2.40 9.24 0.50
C PHE A 53 2.07 8.13 -0.49
N PHE A 54 2.01 6.90 0.00
CA PHE A 54 1.54 5.74 -0.73
C PHE A 54 0.14 5.40 -0.23
N GLN A 55 -0.81 5.29 -1.13
CA GLN A 55 -2.19 4.96 -0.77
C GLN A 55 -2.68 3.75 -1.54
N PHE A 56 -3.26 2.82 -0.81
CA PHE A 56 -3.80 1.58 -1.35
C PHE A 56 -5.31 1.56 -1.15
N GLN A 57 -6.05 1.42 -2.24
CA GLN A 57 -7.51 1.30 -2.23
C GLN A 57 -7.93 0.26 -3.27
N SER A 58 -8.63 -0.78 -2.83
CA SER A 58 -9.05 -1.84 -3.73
C SER A 58 -7.85 -2.34 -4.57
N LYS A 59 -7.86 -2.16 -5.88
CA LYS A 59 -6.74 -2.50 -6.76
C LYS A 59 -5.96 -1.29 -7.24
N VAL A 60 -6.29 -0.12 -6.75
CA VAL A 60 -5.67 1.14 -7.16
C VAL A 60 -4.59 1.54 -6.16
N PHE A 61 -3.44 1.86 -6.69
CA PHE A 61 -2.35 2.49 -5.95
C PHE A 61 -2.27 3.96 -6.34
N ARG A 62 -2.10 4.82 -5.35
CA ARG A 62 -1.82 6.23 -5.57
C ARG A 62 -0.55 6.62 -4.84
N VAL A 63 0.35 7.27 -5.54
CA VAL A 63 1.48 7.97 -4.94
C VAL A 63 1.19 9.46 -5.02
N SER A 64 1.40 10.16 -3.90
CA SER A 64 1.20 11.61 -3.82
C SER A 64 2.49 12.26 -3.35
N GLN A 65 2.77 13.42 -3.90
CA GLN A 65 3.86 14.28 -3.42
C GLN A 65 3.26 15.63 -3.02
N VAL A 66 3.50 16.01 -1.78
CA VAL A 66 3.17 17.35 -1.27
C VAL A 66 4.47 18.12 -1.16
N SER A 67 4.65 19.14 -1.98
CA SER A 67 5.86 19.96 -1.97
C SER A 67 5.89 20.90 -0.78
N ASP A 68 7.06 21.50 -0.52
CA ASP A 68 7.22 22.51 0.53
C ASP A 68 6.33 23.75 0.33
N ARG A 69 5.83 23.94 -0.89
CA ARG A 69 4.86 24.99 -1.23
C ARG A 69 3.41 24.52 -1.17
N GLU A 70 3.16 23.40 -0.54
CA GLU A 70 1.84 22.78 -0.40
C GLU A 70 1.17 22.43 -1.74
N GLN A 71 1.95 22.22 -2.78
CA GLN A 71 1.45 21.75 -4.06
C GLN A 71 1.35 20.23 -4.04
N LEU A 72 0.19 19.72 -4.45
CA LEU A 72 -0.09 18.30 -4.50
C LEU A 72 0.04 17.80 -5.94
N VAL A 73 0.87 16.77 -6.13
CA VAL A 73 0.97 16.02 -7.38
C VAL A 73 0.65 14.56 -7.09
N GLU A 74 -0.15 13.93 -7.94
CA GLU A 74 -0.58 12.55 -7.76
C GLU A 74 -0.34 11.73 -9.02
N SER A 75 0.01 10.46 -8.84
CA SER A 75 0.05 9.47 -9.91
C SER A 75 -0.65 8.20 -9.45
N PHE A 76 -1.32 7.54 -10.38
CA PHE A 76 -2.15 6.37 -10.11
C PHE A 76 -1.60 5.15 -10.83
N GLY A 77 -1.67 4.02 -10.16
CA GLY A 77 -1.28 2.75 -10.69
C GLY A 77 -2.14 1.62 -10.15
N THR A 78 -1.69 0.41 -10.36
CA THR A 78 -2.31 -0.80 -9.84
C THR A 78 -1.34 -1.50 -8.89
N TRP A 79 -1.88 -2.29 -7.99
CA TRP A 79 -1.06 -3.04 -7.04
C TRP A 79 -1.61 -4.43 -6.78
N GLU A 80 -0.72 -5.35 -6.46
CA GLU A 80 -1.04 -6.69 -6.00
C GLU A 80 -0.03 -7.09 -4.94
N GLU A 81 -0.49 -7.85 -3.94
CA GLU A 81 0.39 -8.36 -2.88
C GLU A 81 0.11 -9.84 -2.68
N SER A 82 1.18 -10.62 -2.52
CA SER A 82 1.11 -12.04 -2.23
C SER A 82 2.38 -12.47 -1.51
N ASN A 83 2.22 -13.04 -0.31
CA ASN A 83 3.34 -13.64 0.46
C ASN A 83 4.53 -12.68 0.69
N GLY A 84 4.25 -11.43 1.00
CA GLY A 84 5.30 -10.44 1.24
C GLY A 84 5.93 -9.87 -0.03
N LYS A 85 5.33 -10.14 -1.19
CA LYS A 85 5.73 -9.56 -2.47
C LYS A 85 4.64 -8.60 -2.94
N MET A 86 5.03 -7.37 -3.18
CA MET A 86 4.13 -6.32 -3.65
C MET A 86 4.56 -5.88 -5.04
N THR A 87 3.62 -5.92 -5.99
CA THR A 87 3.85 -5.38 -7.33
C THR A 87 3.04 -4.10 -7.48
N ILE A 88 3.71 -3.04 -7.93
CA ILE A 88 3.06 -1.76 -8.22
C ILE A 88 3.43 -1.37 -9.65
N ASP A 89 2.41 -1.17 -10.47
CA ASP A 89 2.56 -0.83 -11.88
C ASP A 89 1.86 0.49 -12.19
N PHE A 90 2.53 1.30 -13.00
CA PHE A 90 1.98 2.51 -13.58
C PHE A 90 1.77 2.25 -15.07
N PRO A 91 0.57 1.83 -15.48
CA PRO A 91 0.33 1.40 -16.87
C PRO A 91 0.35 2.53 -17.88
N ASP A 92 0.22 3.79 -17.42
CA ASP A 92 0.27 4.96 -18.29
C ASP A 92 1.47 5.82 -17.92
N PRO A 93 2.58 5.73 -18.68
CA PRO A 93 3.79 6.51 -18.41
C PRO A 93 3.57 8.01 -18.56
N ASP A 94 2.58 8.43 -19.35
CA ASP A 94 2.27 9.85 -19.56
C ASP A 94 1.63 10.50 -18.33
N VAL A 95 1.14 9.69 -17.40
CA VAL A 95 0.51 10.16 -16.16
C VAL A 95 1.43 10.04 -14.95
N TYR A 96 2.62 9.48 -15.14
CA TYR A 96 3.60 9.33 -14.07
C TYR A 96 4.55 10.53 -14.05
N TYR A 97 4.28 11.46 -13.15
CA TYR A 97 5.07 12.70 -13.02
C TYR A 97 5.85 12.79 -11.71
N ILE A 98 5.69 11.85 -10.82
CA ILE A 98 6.28 11.92 -9.48
C ILE A 98 7.64 11.26 -9.50
N SER A 99 8.66 12.02 -9.12
CA SER A 99 10.04 11.54 -9.08
C SER A 99 10.37 10.96 -7.70
N VAL A 100 9.67 9.90 -7.30
CA VAL A 100 10.06 9.17 -6.08
C VAL A 100 11.36 8.42 -6.40
N PRO A 101 12.43 8.62 -5.61
CA PRO A 101 13.69 7.93 -5.85
C PRO A 101 13.49 6.41 -5.93
N GLY A 102 13.99 5.80 -7.00
CA GLY A 102 13.92 4.35 -7.23
C GLY A 102 12.61 3.81 -7.75
N LEU A 103 11.54 4.60 -7.77
CA LEU A 103 10.24 4.15 -8.28
C LEU A 103 10.24 4.21 -9.81
N GLU A 104 9.77 3.13 -10.43
CA GLU A 104 9.75 2.93 -11.87
C GLU A 104 8.33 2.65 -12.35
N GLU A 105 8.14 2.43 -13.64
CA GLU A 105 6.82 2.06 -14.19
C GLU A 105 6.35 0.71 -13.66
N HIS A 106 7.27 -0.25 -13.54
CA HIS A 106 7.01 -1.55 -12.94
C HIS A 106 7.89 -1.73 -11.72
N ASN A 107 7.29 -2.05 -10.58
CA ASN A 107 8.00 -2.18 -9.31
C ASN A 107 7.66 -3.50 -8.63
N GLU A 108 8.68 -4.25 -8.26
CA GLU A 108 8.55 -5.44 -7.43
C GLU A 108 9.21 -5.19 -6.09
N PHE A 109 8.39 -5.14 -5.04
CA PHE A 109 8.87 -4.93 -3.68
C PHE A 109 8.83 -6.21 -2.86
N THR A 110 9.79 -6.34 -1.98
CA THR A 110 9.66 -7.20 -0.80
C THR A 110 9.15 -6.30 0.34
N VAL A 111 8.08 -6.70 0.99
CA VAL A 111 7.44 -5.90 2.03
C VAL A 111 7.55 -6.61 3.36
N THR A 112 8.02 -5.90 4.37
CA THR A 112 8.21 -6.41 5.73
C THR A 112 7.52 -5.48 6.71
N MET A 113 6.49 -5.99 7.39
CA MET A 113 5.78 -5.23 8.42
C MET A 113 6.48 -5.37 9.76
N ALA A 114 6.93 -4.26 10.33
CA ALA A 114 7.42 -4.23 11.71
C ALA A 114 6.27 -4.21 12.70
N SER A 115 5.15 -3.59 12.33
CA SER A 115 3.92 -3.53 13.11
C SER A 115 2.74 -3.29 12.16
N SER A 116 1.53 -3.15 12.69
CA SER A 116 0.35 -2.81 11.88
C SER A 116 0.43 -1.40 11.29
N ARG A 117 1.37 -0.57 11.73
CA ARG A 117 1.52 0.82 11.32
C ARG A 117 2.86 1.16 10.70
N GLU A 118 3.81 0.24 10.68
CA GLU A 118 5.15 0.44 10.15
C GLU A 118 5.54 -0.67 9.20
N VAL A 119 6.00 -0.30 8.02
CA VAL A 119 6.39 -1.23 6.97
C VAL A 119 7.63 -0.74 6.25
N THR A 120 8.43 -1.69 5.77
CA THR A 120 9.55 -1.42 4.88
C THR A 120 9.28 -2.07 3.53
N PHE A 121 9.35 -1.26 2.47
CA PHE A 121 9.30 -1.72 1.09
C PHE A 121 10.72 -1.71 0.53
N THR A 122 11.17 -2.83 -0.01
CA THR A 122 12.52 -2.96 -0.58
C THR A 122 12.41 -3.39 -2.02
N LYS A 123 13.14 -2.72 -2.91
CA LYS A 123 13.23 -3.08 -4.33
C LYS A 123 14.64 -2.85 -4.85
N THR A 124 14.99 -3.56 -5.91
CA THR A 124 16.22 -3.31 -6.66
C THR A 124 15.83 -2.71 -8.01
N ASP A 125 16.42 -1.58 -8.36
CA ASP A 125 16.13 -0.92 -9.63
C ASP A 125 16.90 -1.55 -10.80
N ILE A 126 16.70 -1.01 -11.98
CA ILE A 126 17.34 -1.49 -13.21
C ILE A 126 18.87 -1.39 -13.16
N THR A 127 19.42 -0.47 -12.35
CA THR A 127 20.86 -0.29 -12.18
C THR A 127 21.48 -1.23 -11.16
N GLY A 128 20.67 -2.02 -10.47
CA GLY A 128 21.11 -2.92 -9.41
C GLY A 128 21.19 -2.26 -8.02
N THR A 129 20.71 -1.03 -7.88
CA THR A 129 20.67 -0.33 -6.59
C THR A 129 19.43 -0.78 -5.79
N THR A 130 19.64 -1.16 -4.54
CA THR A 130 18.56 -1.53 -3.64
C THR A 130 18.05 -0.32 -2.89
N PHE A 131 16.76 -0.04 -3.09
CA PHE A 131 16.05 1.02 -2.38
C PHE A 131 15.22 0.42 -1.25
N ALA A 132 15.20 1.10 -0.13
CA ALA A 132 14.33 0.78 0.99
C ALA A 132 13.49 2.01 1.36
N TYR A 133 12.19 1.79 1.44
CA TYR A 133 11.21 2.83 1.79
C TYR A 133 10.62 2.46 3.14
N HIS A 134 10.79 3.33 4.11
CA HIS A 134 10.20 3.16 5.44
C HIS A 134 8.93 3.99 5.52
N LEU A 135 7.81 3.33 5.75
CA LEU A 135 6.50 3.97 5.74
C LEU A 135 5.79 3.78 7.07
N GLU A 136 5.05 4.81 7.45
CA GLU A 136 4.18 4.81 8.62
C GLU A 136 2.74 5.07 8.18
N LYS A 137 1.83 4.21 8.68
CA LYS A 137 0.41 4.33 8.36
C LYS A 137 -0.19 5.55 9.04
N GLN A 138 -0.91 6.35 8.28
CA GLN A 138 -1.61 7.52 8.78
C GLN A 138 -2.93 7.12 9.43
N PRO A 139 -3.35 7.84 10.50
CA PRO A 139 -4.61 7.56 11.18
C PRO A 139 -5.84 7.79 10.32
#